data_fa0ce5944df31ef10c71de8f397101b9
#
_entry.id   fa0ce5944df31ef10c71de8f397101b9
#
_cell.length_a   1.000
_cell.length_b   1.000
_cell.length_c   1.000
_cell.angle_alpha   90.00
_cell.angle_beta   90.00
_cell.angle_gamma   90.00
#
_symmetry.space_group_name_H-M   'P 1'
#
loop_
_entity.id
_entity.type
_entity.pdbx_description
1 polymer ?
#
loop_
_entity_poly.entity_id
_entity_poly.type
_entity_poly.pdbx_seq_one_letter_code
_entity_poly.pdbx_strand_id
1 'polypeptide(L)'
;MKEKLVIGNWKMNKSFGEADDLLNDIADKLQEYQLRTGVVMCPPYLYLELATDLADENDFSAGAQNCSEFDNGAYTGEISAEMLSEIGIEFCIVG
;
A
#
# COMPACT_ATOMS: atom_id res chain seq x y z
N MET A 1 12.18 -13.49 0.07
CA MET A 1 12.04 -12.03 -0.19
C MET A 1 12.79 -11.69 -1.47
N LYS A 2 12.25 -10.79 -2.26
CA LYS A 2 12.91 -10.33 -3.48
C LYS A 2 14.01 -9.32 -3.11
N GLU A 3 15.15 -9.38 -3.83
CA GLU A 3 16.30 -8.53 -3.51
C GLU A 3 16.06 -7.05 -3.76
N LYS A 4 15.26 -6.73 -4.78
CA LYS A 4 14.97 -5.35 -5.16
C LYS A 4 13.50 -5.05 -5.01
N LEU A 5 13.21 -3.80 -4.64
CA LEU A 5 11.84 -3.30 -4.52
C LEU A 5 11.65 -2.10 -5.44
N VAL A 6 10.47 -2.06 -6.06
CA VAL A 6 9.98 -0.86 -6.72
C VAL A 6 8.80 -0.39 -5.89
N ILE A 7 8.87 0.85 -5.41
CA ILE A 7 7.87 1.40 -4.51
C ILE A 7 7.17 2.56 -5.20
N GLY A 8 5.86 2.41 -5.40
CA GLY A 8 5.04 3.46 -5.99
C GLY A 8 4.42 4.34 -4.93
N ASN A 9 4.93 5.54 -4.76
CA ASN A 9 4.38 6.51 -3.83
C ASN A 9 3.36 7.39 -4.56
N TRP A 10 2.07 7.16 -4.30
CA TRP A 10 0.99 7.89 -4.98
C TRP A 10 0.84 9.31 -4.48
N LYS A 11 1.39 9.61 -3.31
CA LYS A 11 1.23 10.91 -2.66
C LYS A 11 -0.27 11.21 -2.47
N MET A 12 -0.70 12.46 -2.61
CA MET A 12 -2.09 12.84 -2.42
C MET A 12 -2.80 12.87 -3.78
N ASN A 13 -2.96 11.70 -4.40
CA ASN A 13 -3.57 11.58 -5.71
C ASN A 13 -4.60 10.45 -5.76
N LYS A 14 -5.49 10.52 -6.71
CA LYS A 14 -6.51 9.54 -7.05
C LYS A 14 -7.78 9.65 -6.23
N SER A 15 -8.90 9.55 -6.90
CA SER A 15 -10.19 9.28 -6.27
C SER A 15 -10.30 7.78 -6.01
N PHE A 16 -11.34 7.34 -5.31
CA PHE A 16 -11.56 5.92 -5.05
C PHE A 16 -11.65 5.12 -6.36
N GLY A 17 -12.46 5.60 -7.32
CA GLY A 17 -12.61 4.92 -8.60
C GLY A 17 -11.32 4.84 -9.39
N GLU A 18 -10.56 5.93 -9.42
CA GLU A 18 -9.25 5.95 -10.08
C GLU A 18 -8.25 5.01 -9.41
N ALA A 19 -8.28 4.94 -8.07
CA ALA A 19 -7.43 4.03 -7.32
C ALA A 19 -7.77 2.57 -7.63
N ASP A 20 -9.06 2.24 -7.65
CA ASP A 20 -9.53 0.89 -7.97
C ASP A 20 -9.08 0.49 -9.38
N ASP A 21 -9.29 1.36 -10.35
CA ASP A 21 -8.89 1.10 -11.74
C ASP A 21 -7.37 0.89 -11.85
N LEU A 22 -6.58 1.75 -11.22
CA LEU A 22 -5.12 1.66 -11.30
C LEU A 22 -4.60 0.39 -10.63
N LEU A 23 -5.13 0.04 -9.46
CA LEU A 23 -4.71 -1.16 -8.76
C LEU A 23 -5.05 -2.42 -9.55
N ASN A 24 -6.22 -2.46 -10.17
CA ASN A 24 -6.60 -3.59 -11.01
C ASN A 24 -5.73 -3.69 -12.27
N ASP A 25 -5.41 -2.56 -12.89
CA ASP A 25 -4.53 -2.53 -14.06
C ASP A 25 -3.13 -3.04 -13.70
N ILE A 26 -2.60 -2.63 -12.55
CA ILE A 26 -1.30 -3.09 -12.07
C ILE A 26 -1.34 -4.59 -11.78
N ALA A 27 -2.38 -5.07 -11.11
CA ALA A 27 -2.54 -6.49 -10.81
C ALA A 27 -2.55 -7.33 -12.09
N ASP A 28 -3.29 -6.89 -13.11
CA ASP A 28 -3.37 -7.58 -14.40
C ASP A 28 -2.00 -7.61 -15.08
N LYS A 29 -1.28 -6.50 -15.07
CA LYS A 29 0.05 -6.43 -15.67
C LYS A 29 1.05 -7.33 -14.96
N LEU A 30 0.99 -7.40 -13.63
CA LEU A 30 1.89 -8.26 -12.86
C LEU A 30 1.62 -9.74 -13.11
N GLN A 31 0.41 -10.11 -13.46
CA GLN A 31 0.10 -11.49 -13.85
C GLN A 31 0.69 -11.87 -15.20
N GLU A 32 0.81 -10.90 -16.10
CA GLU A 32 1.43 -11.12 -17.42
C GLU A 32 2.95 -11.30 -17.35
N TYR A 33 3.59 -10.64 -16.37
CA TYR A 33 5.04 -10.61 -16.26
C TYR A 33 5.49 -11.25 -14.96
N GLN A 34 6.41 -12.18 -15.04
CA GLN A 34 7.03 -12.76 -13.85
C GLN A 34 8.24 -11.92 -13.45
N LEU A 35 8.04 -11.00 -12.54
CA LEU A 35 9.09 -10.11 -12.10
C LEU A 35 9.90 -10.73 -10.95
N ARG A 36 11.21 -10.49 -10.96
CA ARG A 36 12.07 -10.83 -9.82
C ARG A 36 12.09 -9.71 -8.80
N THR A 37 11.60 -8.55 -9.18
CA THR A 37 11.52 -7.36 -8.33
C THR A 37 10.23 -7.38 -7.54
N GLY A 38 10.32 -7.07 -6.25
CA GLY A 38 9.14 -6.87 -5.43
C GLY A 38 8.50 -5.54 -5.77
N VAL A 39 7.17 -5.48 -5.74
CA VAL A 39 6.41 -4.27 -6.04
C VAL A 39 5.59 -3.88 -4.83
N VAL A 40 5.72 -2.63 -4.38
CA VAL A 40 4.98 -2.09 -3.26
C VAL A 40 4.22 -0.85 -3.74
N MET A 41 2.92 -0.83 -3.51
CA MET A 41 2.08 0.33 -3.85
C MET A 41 1.69 1.06 -2.59
N CYS A 42 1.96 2.37 -2.54
CA CYS A 42 1.69 3.19 -1.37
C CYS A 42 0.65 4.27 -1.70
N PRO A 43 -0.63 3.90 -1.74
CA PRO A 43 -1.71 4.86 -1.95
C PRO A 43 -2.02 5.64 -0.68
N PRO A 44 -2.85 6.71 -0.76
CA PRO A 44 -3.38 7.35 0.45
C PRO A 44 -4.10 6.34 1.37
N TYR A 45 -4.17 6.63 2.66
CA TYR A 45 -4.82 5.75 3.64
C TYR A 45 -6.20 5.26 3.22
N LEU A 46 -6.98 6.10 2.56
CA LEU A 46 -8.34 5.76 2.13
C LEU A 46 -8.42 4.51 1.26
N TYR A 47 -7.31 4.17 0.57
CA TYR A 47 -7.30 3.08 -0.40
C TYR A 47 -6.42 1.89 0.04
N LEU A 48 -5.92 1.92 1.28
CA LEU A 48 -5.04 0.85 1.76
C LEU A 48 -5.75 -0.49 1.88
N GLU A 49 -6.98 -0.49 2.39
CA GLU A 49 -7.74 -1.72 2.51
C GLU A 49 -8.02 -2.33 1.14
N LEU A 50 -8.41 -1.50 0.18
CA LEU A 50 -8.61 -1.93 -1.20
C LEU A 50 -7.31 -2.50 -1.79
N ALA A 51 -6.20 -1.81 -1.58
CA ALA A 51 -4.90 -2.26 -2.08
C ALA A 51 -4.49 -3.59 -1.43
N THR A 52 -4.73 -3.73 -0.14
CA THR A 52 -4.40 -4.96 0.60
C THR A 52 -5.19 -6.15 0.08
N ASP A 53 -6.49 -5.96 -0.16
CA ASP A 53 -7.33 -7.03 -0.69
C ASP A 53 -6.84 -7.53 -2.06
N LEU A 54 -6.44 -6.61 -2.93
CA LEU A 54 -5.90 -6.97 -4.24
C LEU A 54 -4.49 -7.56 -4.14
N ALA A 55 -3.68 -7.05 -3.21
CA ALA A 55 -2.33 -7.55 -2.98
C ALA A 55 -2.31 -9.02 -2.57
N ASP A 56 -3.28 -9.43 -1.74
CA ASP A 56 -3.38 -10.81 -1.26
C ASP A 56 -3.57 -11.81 -2.40
N GLU A 57 -4.14 -11.39 -3.51
CA GLU A 57 -4.44 -12.24 -4.66
C GLU A 57 -3.42 -12.07 -5.80
N ASN A 58 -2.49 -11.13 -5.67
CA ASN A 58 -1.56 -10.77 -6.72
C ASN A 58 -0.13 -10.63 -6.17
N ASP A 59 0.82 -10.42 -7.06
CA ASP A 59 2.24 -10.37 -6.67
C ASP A 59 2.70 -8.93 -6.38
N PHE A 60 2.02 -8.28 -5.44
CA PHE A 60 2.48 -6.99 -4.92
C PHE A 60 2.09 -6.84 -3.46
N SER A 61 2.66 -5.84 -2.80
CA SER A 61 2.36 -5.50 -1.42
C SER A 61 1.82 -4.08 -1.34
N ALA A 62 1.05 -3.82 -0.30
CA ALA A 62 0.57 -2.47 -0.01
C ALA A 62 1.42 -1.86 1.10
N GLY A 63 1.69 -0.57 0.99
CA GLY A 63 2.43 0.17 1.98
C GLY A 63 1.73 1.48 2.34
N ALA A 64 1.99 1.97 3.55
CA ALA A 64 1.45 3.24 4.00
C ALA A 64 2.38 4.38 3.64
N GLN A 65 1.81 5.56 3.41
CA GLN A 65 2.59 6.74 3.06
C GLN A 65 3.26 7.37 4.29
N ASN A 66 2.70 7.14 5.48
CA ASN A 66 3.29 7.53 6.76
C ASN A 66 2.58 6.80 7.88
N CYS A 67 3.02 6.98 9.10
CA CYS A 67 2.31 6.53 10.30
C CYS A 67 2.69 7.43 11.48
N SER A 68 1.85 7.38 12.52
CA SER A 68 2.13 8.09 13.76
C SER A 68 3.24 7.39 14.54
N GLU A 69 4.00 8.15 15.31
CA GLU A 69 4.98 7.60 16.25
C GLU A 69 4.33 7.05 17.53
N PHE A 70 3.04 7.36 17.74
CA PHE A 70 2.30 6.92 18.92
C PHE A 70 1.38 5.75 18.59
N ASP A 71 1.16 4.89 19.58
CA ASP A 71 0.32 3.69 19.38
C ASP A 71 -1.17 4.02 19.39
N ASN A 72 -1.57 5.00 20.20
CA ASN A 72 -2.95 5.44 20.28
C ASN A 72 -3.00 6.79 21.00
N GLY A 73 -4.18 7.40 21.08
CA GLY A 73 -4.37 8.62 21.83
C GLY A 73 -5.17 9.68 21.07
N ALA A 74 -5.11 10.90 21.57
CA ALA A 74 -5.86 12.03 21.01
C ALA A 74 -5.12 12.69 19.85
N TYR A 75 -4.70 11.89 18.90
CA TYR A 75 -3.97 12.35 17.71
C TYR A 75 -4.88 12.32 16.50
N THR A 76 -5.81 13.23 16.48
CA THR A 76 -6.86 13.28 15.45
C THR A 76 -6.25 13.30 14.05
N GLY A 77 -6.73 12.38 13.20
CA GLY A 77 -6.26 12.27 11.80
C GLY A 77 -5.05 11.38 11.62
N GLU A 78 -4.42 10.92 12.71
CA GLU A 78 -3.23 10.08 12.62
C GLU A 78 -3.58 8.59 12.63
N ILE A 79 -2.73 7.80 12.03
CA ILE A 79 -2.88 6.34 11.94
C ILE A 79 -1.63 5.71 12.55
N SER A 80 -1.81 4.75 13.45
CA SER A 80 -0.70 4.08 14.11
C SER A 80 -0.16 2.92 13.27
N ALA A 81 1.09 2.53 13.55
CA ALA A 81 1.69 1.35 12.92
C ALA A 81 0.92 0.08 13.26
N GLU A 82 0.37 -0.01 14.47
CA GLU A 82 -0.44 -1.16 14.88
C GLU A 82 -1.70 -1.29 14.03
N MET A 83 -2.40 -0.18 13.77
CA MET A 83 -3.57 -0.17 12.91
C MET A 83 -3.25 -0.67 11.50
N LEU A 84 -2.11 -0.24 10.98
CA LEU A 84 -1.65 -0.66 9.66
C LEU A 84 -1.31 -2.16 9.63
N SER A 85 -0.61 -2.63 10.65
CA SER A 85 -0.24 -4.04 10.77
C SER A 85 -1.47 -4.95 10.81
N GLU A 86 -2.52 -4.53 11.50
CA GLU A 86 -3.75 -5.32 11.63
C GLU A 86 -4.45 -5.56 10.30
N ILE A 87 -4.33 -4.62 9.34
CA ILE A 87 -4.94 -4.81 8.02
C ILE A 87 -3.96 -5.39 7.00
N GLY A 88 -2.79 -5.84 7.44
CA GLY A 88 -1.83 -6.53 6.57
C GLY A 88 -0.83 -5.64 5.86
N ILE A 89 -0.63 -4.42 6.33
CA ILE A 89 0.35 -3.53 5.74
C ILE A 89 1.75 -3.89 6.26
N GLU A 90 2.66 -4.19 5.35
CA GLU A 90 4.03 -4.61 5.68
C GLU A 90 5.07 -3.51 5.51
N PHE A 91 4.74 -2.43 4.83
CA PHE A 91 5.67 -1.36 4.49
C PHE A 91 5.09 -0.01 4.90
N CYS A 92 5.97 0.92 5.27
CA CYS A 92 5.58 2.28 5.59
C CYS A 92 6.70 3.23 5.19
N ILE A 93 6.35 4.31 4.51
CA ILE A 93 7.31 5.36 4.19
C ILE A 93 7.51 6.22 5.44
N VAL A 94 8.76 6.47 5.82
CA VAL A 94 9.10 7.29 6.98
C VAL A 94 10.15 8.33 6.60
N GLY A 95 10.24 9.38 7.41
CA GLY A 95 11.24 10.44 7.20
C GLY A 95 10.65 11.82 6.80
#